data_3d3f97421f0192f59de29e8a6ed20ee8
#
_entry.id   3d3f97421f0192f59de29e8a6ed20ee8
#
_cell.length_a   1.000
_cell.length_b   1.000
_cell.length_c   1.000
_cell.angle_alpha   90.00
_cell.angle_beta   90.00
_cell.angle_gamma   90.00
#
_symmetry.space_group_name_H-M   'P 1'
#
loop_
_entity.id
_entity.type
_entity.pdbx_description
1 polymer ?
#
loop_
_entity_poly.entity_id
_entity_poly.type
_entity_poly.pdbx_seq_one_letter_code
_entity_poly.pdbx_strand_id
1 'polypeptide(L)'
;MAKLQPFRDGTLQDKTELRIRLNEVVKAINETSLRVSSRRIANVQSGMQVVTASPGFTVGAITLGGVNPTNGGAKPTAAPWLNDWVQQGDGRITFIVSGLGAAPSLYSVNVVFYEQEPS
;
A
#
# COMPACT_ATOMS: atom_id res chain seq x y z
N MET A 1 4.68 -14.81 40.04
CA MET A 1 4.27 -15.18 39.40
C MET A 1 3.73 -14.77 39.00
N ALA A 2 3.73 -14.02 39.23
CA ALA A 2 3.19 -14.21 38.86
C ALA A 2 3.08 -13.78 38.15
N LYS A 3 2.91 -13.16 37.96
CA LYS A 3 2.77 -13.29 37.38
C LYS A 3 2.78 -12.91 36.46
N LEU A 4 2.66 -11.47 35.77
CA LEU A 4 2.52 -12.13 35.38
C LEU A 4 3.01 -12.84 35.89
N GLN A 5 2.78 -13.33 36.72
CA GLN A 5 2.83 -14.11 37.04
C GLN A 5 2.81 -14.81 36.54
N PRO A 6 3.04 -14.59 36.37
CA PRO A 6 3.19 -15.47 35.87
C PRO A 6 2.62 -16.14 35.71
N PHE A 7 2.76 -16.15 35.42
CA PHE A 7 2.03 -17.27 35.44
C PHE A 7 2.45 -18.03 36.51
N ARG A 8 1.82 -18.19 37.52
CA ARG A 8 2.22 -18.95 38.48
C ARG A 8 1.75 -20.24 38.38
N ASP A 9 2.24 -21.18 38.74
CA ASP A 9 1.99 -22.61 38.85
C ASP A 9 1.34 -23.22 37.61
N GLY A 10 1.30 -22.55 36.52
CA GLY A 10 0.84 -23.11 35.26
C GLY A 10 -0.55 -23.72 35.31
N THR A 11 -1.46 -23.15 36.04
CA THR A 11 -2.80 -23.65 36.08
C THR A 11 -3.48 -23.50 34.75
N LEU A 12 -4.46 -24.33 34.50
CA LEU A 12 -5.22 -24.27 33.25
C LEU A 12 -5.91 -22.92 33.07
N GLN A 13 -6.40 -22.38 34.15
CA GLN A 13 -7.06 -21.10 34.15
C GLN A 13 -6.14 -19.98 33.68
N ASP A 14 -4.90 -19.99 34.14
CA ASP A 14 -3.92 -18.98 33.77
C ASP A 14 -3.61 -19.06 32.26
N LYS A 15 -3.49 -20.26 31.73
CA LYS A 15 -3.25 -20.46 30.32
C LYS A 15 -4.41 -19.97 29.46
N THR A 16 -5.63 -20.19 29.93
CA THR A 16 -6.82 -19.74 29.23
C THR A 16 -6.88 -18.21 29.20
N GLU A 17 -6.58 -17.59 30.30
CA GLU A 17 -6.57 -16.14 30.40
C GLU A 17 -5.52 -15.52 29.50
N LEU A 18 -4.33 -16.09 29.44
CA LEU A 18 -3.28 -15.61 28.57
C LEU A 18 -3.72 -15.71 27.09
N ARG A 19 -4.35 -16.78 26.71
CA ARG A 19 -4.82 -16.97 25.35
C ARG A 19 -5.85 -15.91 24.97
N ILE A 20 -6.77 -15.61 25.86
CA ILE A 20 -7.77 -14.59 25.63
C ILE A 20 -7.12 -13.23 25.41
N ARG A 21 -6.16 -12.89 26.23
CA ARG A 21 -5.45 -11.60 26.13
C ARG A 21 -4.65 -11.51 24.83
N LEU A 22 -4.00 -12.58 24.41
CA LEU A 22 -3.28 -12.59 23.15
C LEU A 22 -4.23 -12.39 21.98
N ASN A 23 -5.39 -13.03 22.02
CA ASN A 23 -6.38 -12.88 20.94
C ASN A 23 -6.90 -11.45 20.88
N GLU A 24 -7.09 -10.80 22.04
CA GLU A 24 -7.50 -9.40 22.08
C GLU A 24 -6.44 -8.47 21.49
N VAL A 25 -5.17 -8.72 21.76
CA VAL A 25 -4.08 -7.93 21.19
C VAL A 25 -4.03 -8.10 19.67
N VAL A 26 -4.11 -9.32 19.18
CA VAL A 26 -4.10 -9.59 17.75
C VAL A 26 -5.28 -8.90 17.07
N LYS A 27 -6.46 -8.98 17.66
CA LYS A 27 -7.64 -8.33 17.11
C LYS A 27 -7.47 -6.81 17.05
N ALA A 28 -6.92 -6.21 18.11
CA ALA A 28 -6.69 -4.78 18.15
C ALA A 28 -5.70 -4.35 17.08
N ILE A 29 -4.62 -5.11 16.89
CA ILE A 29 -3.65 -4.82 15.84
C ILE A 29 -4.32 -4.88 14.48
N ASN A 30 -5.10 -5.92 14.22
CA ASN A 30 -5.76 -6.08 12.92
C ASN A 30 -6.77 -4.98 12.67
N GLU A 31 -7.45 -4.49 13.69
CA GLU A 31 -8.44 -3.43 13.55
C GLU A 31 -7.79 -2.07 13.32
N THR A 32 -6.56 -1.87 13.80
CA THR A 32 -5.87 -0.59 13.66
C THR A 32 -4.86 -0.57 12.51
N SER A 33 -4.52 -1.74 11.95
CA SER A 33 -3.58 -1.82 10.84
C SER A 33 -4.20 -1.25 9.57
N LEU A 34 -3.45 -0.38 8.89
CA LEU A 34 -3.88 0.19 7.63
C LEU A 34 -3.57 -0.78 6.50
N ARG A 35 -4.44 -0.81 5.51
CA ARG A 35 -4.25 -1.67 4.36
C ARG A 35 -3.31 -1.02 3.35
N VAL A 36 -2.60 -1.86 2.63
CA VAL A 36 -1.69 -1.44 1.57
C VAL A 36 -1.97 -2.31 0.35
N SER A 37 -2.00 -1.69 -0.80
CA SER A 37 -2.20 -2.40 -2.06
C SER A 37 -1.22 -1.88 -3.09
N SER A 38 -0.64 -2.76 -3.87
CA SER A 38 0.25 -2.36 -4.94
C SER A 38 -0.29 -2.77 -6.30
N ARG A 39 0.07 -2.00 -7.31
CA ARG A 39 -0.34 -2.27 -8.69
C ARG A 39 0.86 -2.07 -9.61
N ARG A 40 0.97 -2.95 -10.58
CA ARG A 40 1.92 -2.79 -11.66
C ARG A 40 1.16 -2.40 -12.92
N ILE A 41 1.55 -1.29 -13.52
CA ILE A 41 0.88 -0.75 -14.69
C ILE A 41 1.88 -0.69 -15.83
N ALA A 42 1.53 -1.31 -16.95
CA ALA A 42 2.39 -1.34 -18.12
C ALA A 42 2.00 -0.25 -19.13
N ASN A 43 2.91 0.07 -20.02
CA ASN A 43 2.68 0.95 -21.15
C ASN A 43 2.28 2.37 -20.73
N VAL A 44 2.99 2.89 -19.74
CA VAL A 44 2.75 4.26 -19.23
C VAL A 44 3.70 5.21 -19.95
N GLN A 45 3.16 6.30 -20.46
CA GLN A 45 3.93 7.41 -21.03
C GLN A 45 4.01 8.55 -20.02
N SER A 46 5.09 9.33 -20.11
CA SER A 46 5.24 10.50 -19.26
C SER A 46 4.12 11.51 -19.55
N GLY A 47 3.48 11.97 -18.48
CA GLY A 47 2.39 12.94 -18.59
C GLY A 47 1.03 12.37 -18.91
N MET A 48 0.95 11.05 -19.14
CA MET A 48 -0.31 10.40 -19.46
C MET A 48 -1.11 10.13 -18.17
N GLN A 49 -2.42 10.36 -18.24
CA GLN A 49 -3.28 10.02 -17.13
C GLN A 49 -3.46 8.51 -17.06
N VAL A 50 -3.25 7.95 -15.90
CA VAL A 50 -3.39 6.51 -15.63
C VAL A 50 -4.61 6.30 -14.76
N VAL A 51 -5.38 5.26 -15.07
CA VAL A 51 -6.56 4.88 -14.28
C VAL A 51 -6.36 3.47 -13.79
N THR A 52 -6.52 3.26 -12.47
CA THR A 52 -6.40 1.93 -11.88
C THR A 52 -7.71 1.55 -11.20
N ALA A 53 -7.90 0.24 -11.04
CA ALA A 53 -9.05 -0.27 -10.30
C ALA A 53 -8.98 0.14 -8.84
N SER A 54 -10.13 0.14 -8.19
CA SER A 54 -10.19 0.45 -6.76
C SER A 54 -9.35 -0.53 -5.96
N PRO A 55 -8.55 -0.04 -5.00
CA PRO A 55 -7.82 -0.93 -4.11
C PRO A 55 -8.70 -1.54 -3.01
N GLY A 56 -9.96 -1.14 -2.93
CA GLY A 56 -10.88 -1.67 -1.93
C GLY A 56 -10.92 -0.88 -0.64
N PHE A 57 -10.31 0.30 -0.62
CA PHE A 57 -10.33 1.18 0.56
C PHE A 57 -10.12 2.63 0.11
N THR A 58 -10.39 3.55 1.02
CA THR A 58 -10.10 4.96 0.79
C THR A 58 -8.60 5.22 0.92
N VAL A 59 -8.03 5.81 -0.12
CA VAL A 59 -6.58 6.02 -0.20
C VAL A 59 -6.21 7.34 0.45
N GLY A 60 -5.23 7.29 1.35
CA GLY A 60 -4.68 8.49 1.99
C GLY A 60 -3.34 8.92 1.43
N ALA A 61 -2.62 8.01 0.77
CA ALA A 61 -1.32 8.32 0.18
C ALA A 61 -1.00 7.34 -0.92
N ILE A 62 -0.23 7.79 -1.90
CA ILE A 62 0.26 6.97 -3.00
C ILE A 62 1.75 7.21 -3.13
N THR A 63 2.50 6.14 -3.35
CA THR A 63 3.92 6.26 -3.66
C THR A 63 4.23 5.57 -4.98
N LEU A 64 5.17 6.13 -5.71
CA LEU A 64 5.68 5.54 -6.93
C LEU A 64 6.83 4.62 -6.57
N GLY A 65 6.72 3.36 -6.98
CA GLY A 65 7.78 2.38 -6.78
C GLY A 65 8.70 2.29 -7.99
N GLY A 66 9.01 1.06 -8.41
CA GLY A 66 9.93 0.84 -9.51
C GLY A 66 9.39 1.32 -10.86
N VAL A 67 10.29 1.79 -11.71
CA VAL A 67 9.98 2.24 -13.07
C VAL A 67 10.96 1.56 -14.01
N ASN A 68 10.44 0.86 -15.02
CA ASN A 68 11.28 0.15 -15.99
C ASN A 68 10.77 0.36 -17.41
N PRO A 69 11.67 0.57 -18.38
CA PRO A 69 11.25 0.63 -19.79
C PRO A 69 10.63 -0.69 -20.23
N THR A 70 9.58 -0.63 -21.02
CA THR A 70 8.90 -1.85 -21.50
C THR A 70 9.08 -2.11 -22.98
N ASN A 71 9.53 -1.13 -23.76
CA ASN A 71 9.68 -1.27 -25.20
C ASN A 71 11.12 -1.04 -25.67
N GLY A 72 12.09 -1.31 -24.80
CA GLY A 72 13.49 -1.07 -25.12
C GLY A 72 13.89 0.39 -25.08
N GLY A 73 13.05 1.23 -24.50
CA GLY A 73 13.34 2.66 -24.39
C GLY A 73 14.43 2.94 -23.37
N ALA A 74 14.87 4.19 -23.36
CA ALA A 74 15.90 4.65 -22.45
C ALA A 74 15.34 4.75 -21.03
N LYS A 75 16.24 4.54 -20.05
CA LYS A 75 15.88 4.80 -18.67
C LYS A 75 15.62 6.29 -18.48
N PRO A 76 14.71 6.65 -17.54
CA PRO A 76 14.49 8.07 -17.25
C PRO A 76 15.79 8.76 -16.86
N THR A 77 15.98 9.98 -17.34
CA THR A 77 17.17 10.76 -17.03
C THR A 77 17.06 11.52 -15.72
N ALA A 78 15.84 11.66 -15.21
CA ALA A 78 15.57 12.29 -13.93
C ALA A 78 14.70 11.36 -13.10
N ALA A 79 14.59 11.61 -11.80
CA ALA A 79 13.73 10.79 -10.95
C ALA A 79 12.27 11.02 -11.33
N PRO A 80 11.54 9.97 -11.74
CA PRO A 80 10.12 10.13 -12.02
C PRO A 80 9.34 10.43 -10.76
N TRP A 81 8.19 11.08 -10.91
CA TRP A 81 7.31 11.34 -9.78
C TRP A 81 5.87 11.19 -10.19
N LEU A 82 5.03 10.93 -9.21
CA LEU A 82 3.60 10.76 -9.37
C LEU A 82 2.92 12.03 -8.89
N ASN A 83 1.96 12.52 -9.68
CA ASN A 83 1.24 13.73 -9.30
C ASN A 83 -0.22 13.66 -9.73
N ASP A 84 -0.99 14.64 -9.27
CA ASP A 84 -2.41 14.83 -9.65
C ASP A 84 -3.25 13.58 -9.42
N TRP A 85 -3.00 12.87 -8.31
CA TRP A 85 -3.78 11.69 -8.04
C TRP A 85 -5.11 12.05 -7.37
N VAL A 86 -6.14 11.33 -7.78
CA VAL A 86 -7.49 11.51 -7.24
C VAL A 86 -8.14 10.14 -7.14
N GLN A 87 -8.83 9.88 -6.05
CA GLN A 87 -9.70 8.72 -5.96
C GLN A 87 -11.11 9.12 -6.34
N GLN A 88 -11.65 8.43 -7.32
CA GLN A 88 -13.00 8.69 -7.84
C GLN A 88 -14.06 8.17 -6.88
N GLY A 89 -15.31 8.58 -7.09
CA GLY A 89 -16.41 8.15 -6.25
C GLY A 89 -16.64 6.64 -6.24
N ASP A 90 -16.25 5.95 -7.30
CA ASP A 90 -16.35 4.49 -7.39
C ASP A 90 -15.12 3.77 -6.85
N GLY A 91 -14.16 4.51 -6.31
CA GLY A 91 -12.94 3.96 -5.73
C GLY A 91 -11.76 3.85 -6.67
N ARG A 92 -11.96 4.00 -7.98
CA ARG A 92 -10.85 3.97 -8.93
C ARG A 92 -9.93 5.16 -8.70
N ILE A 93 -8.67 5.00 -9.03
CA ILE A 93 -7.66 6.03 -8.80
C ILE A 93 -7.07 6.46 -10.13
N THR A 94 -6.98 7.77 -10.32
CA THR A 94 -6.34 8.37 -11.48
C THR A 94 -5.12 9.15 -11.01
N PHE A 95 -4.07 9.13 -11.80
CA PHE A 95 -2.86 9.87 -11.50
C PHE A 95 -2.03 10.05 -12.77
N ILE A 96 -0.99 10.87 -12.66
CA ILE A 96 -0.06 11.13 -13.76
C ILE A 96 1.33 10.84 -13.26
N VAL A 97 2.13 10.15 -14.08
CA VAL A 97 3.55 9.94 -13.80
C VAL A 97 4.34 10.82 -14.75
N SER A 98 5.20 11.64 -14.18
CA SER A 98 6.03 12.58 -14.92
C SER A 98 7.50 12.22 -14.73
N GLY A 99 8.36 12.77 -15.58
CA GLY A 99 9.81 12.51 -15.47
C GLY A 99 10.25 11.22 -16.14
N LEU A 100 9.36 10.56 -16.88
CA LEU A 100 9.72 9.42 -17.69
C LEU A 100 10.37 9.91 -19.00
N GLY A 101 10.95 9.00 -19.74
CA GLY A 101 11.56 9.35 -21.02
C GLY A 101 10.53 9.88 -22.02
N ALA A 102 11.02 10.60 -23.03
CA ALA A 102 10.16 11.19 -24.05
C ALA A 102 9.44 10.11 -24.86
N ALA A 103 8.27 10.45 -25.38
CA ALA A 103 7.55 9.57 -26.28
C ALA A 103 8.42 9.23 -27.50
N PRO A 104 8.31 8.02 -28.04
CA PRO A 104 7.29 7.01 -27.76
C PRO A 104 7.66 5.99 -26.66
N SER A 105 8.60 6.32 -25.80
CA SER A 105 9.02 5.38 -24.75
C SER A 105 7.88 5.06 -23.80
N LEU A 106 7.72 3.77 -23.51
CA LEU A 106 6.70 3.28 -22.59
C LEU A 106 7.37 2.61 -21.40
N TYR A 107 6.72 2.68 -20.26
CA TYR A 107 7.29 2.21 -19.02
C TYR A 107 6.29 1.37 -18.23
N SER A 108 6.83 0.43 -17.48
CA SER A 108 6.08 -0.29 -16.45
C SER A 108 6.35 0.42 -15.13
N VAL A 109 5.31 0.77 -14.42
CA VAL A 109 5.45 1.44 -13.14
C VAL A 109 4.75 0.65 -12.05
N ASN A 110 5.31 0.65 -10.86
CA ASN A 110 4.67 0.11 -9.67
C ASN A 110 4.20 1.27 -8.81
N VAL A 111 2.96 1.19 -8.36
CA VAL A 111 2.43 2.19 -7.44
C VAL A 111 1.90 1.47 -6.22
N VAL A 112 2.01 2.11 -5.07
CA VAL A 112 1.56 1.56 -3.80
C VAL A 112 0.55 2.53 -3.21
N PHE A 113 -0.62 2.00 -2.85
CA PHE A 113 -1.70 2.75 -2.24
C PHE A 113 -1.75 2.42 -0.75
N TYR A 114 -1.83 3.45 0.06
CA TYR A 114 -1.93 3.32 1.52
C TYR A 114 -3.30 3.78 1.96
N GLU A 115 -3.93 2.97 2.80
CA GLU A 115 -5.25 3.30 3.32
C GLU A 115 -5.20 4.58 4.14
N GLN A 116 -6.24 5.42 4.00
CA GLN A 116 -6.35 6.64 4.78
C GLN A 116 -6.57 6.31 6.25
N GLU A 117 -5.85 6.99 7.12
CA GLU A 117 -6.04 6.84 8.55
C GLU A 117 -7.42 7.34 8.94
N PRO A 118 -8.14 6.61 9.81
CA PRO A 118 -9.40 7.12 10.33
C PRO A 118 -9.16 8.34 11.18
N SER A 119 -10.02 9.32 11.05
CA SER A 119 -9.91 10.58 11.82
C SER A 119 -10.68 10.50 13.12
#